data_a09b24ff8de7c9f19da68167a2f0f9c6
#
_entry.id   a09b24ff8de7c9f19da68167a2f0f9c6
#
_cell.length_a   1.000
_cell.length_b   1.000
_cell.length_c   1.000
_cell.angle_alpha   90.00
_cell.angle_beta   90.00
_cell.angle_gamma   90.00
#
_symmetry.space_group_name_H-M   'P 1'
#
loop_
_entity.id
_entity.type
_entity.pdbx_description
1 polymer ?
#
loop_
_entity_poly.entity_id
_entity_poly.type
_entity_poly.pdbx_seq_one_letter_code
_entity_poly.pdbx_strand_id
1 'polypeptide(L)'
;EQALSRLSARYPLVGLSNGNADVFRTAAGPYFKAAVNARVCGVAKPDVRIFQTAAQQLDLSTDAVLHLGDDATTDVWGALNAGMQTVWVNTQGHDWPHDSVQPLTVRHLVEVCDHLLA
;
A
#
# COMPACT_ATOMS: atom_id res chain seq x y z
N GLU A 1 1.32 -14.56 2.50
CA GLU A 1 1.90 -15.07 1.27
C GLU A 1 0.84 -15.48 0.25
N GLN A 2 -0.19 -16.18 0.71
CA GLN A 2 -1.29 -16.59 -0.19
C GLN A 2 -2.03 -15.37 -0.75
N ALA A 3 -2.25 -14.35 0.06
CA ALA A 3 -2.90 -13.11 -0.40
C ALA A 3 -2.07 -12.41 -1.46
N LEU A 4 -0.76 -12.29 -1.26
CA LEU A 4 0.14 -11.66 -2.23
C LEU A 4 0.20 -12.46 -3.53
N SER A 5 0.23 -13.78 -3.44
CA SER A 5 0.21 -14.65 -4.62
C SER A 5 -1.06 -14.42 -5.44
N ARG A 6 -2.23 -14.36 -4.79
CA ARG A 6 -3.50 -14.13 -5.47
C ARG A 6 -3.55 -12.75 -6.12
N LEU A 7 -3.10 -11.73 -5.41
CA LEU A 7 -3.12 -10.34 -5.93
C LEU A 7 -2.15 -10.18 -7.08
N SER A 8 -0.92 -10.69 -6.97
CA SER A 8 0.10 -10.55 -8.01
C SER A 8 -0.28 -11.26 -9.31
N ALA A 9 -1.14 -12.27 -9.23
CA ALA A 9 -1.64 -12.96 -10.42
C ALA A 9 -2.58 -12.09 -11.26
N ARG A 10 -3.17 -11.05 -10.68
CA ARG A 10 -4.16 -10.19 -11.33
C ARG A 10 -3.70 -8.73 -11.45
N TYR A 11 -2.82 -8.27 -10.58
CA TYR A 11 -2.40 -6.87 -10.51
C TYR A 11 -0.88 -6.77 -10.36
N PRO A 12 -0.24 -5.75 -10.97
CA PRO A 12 1.15 -5.45 -10.65
C PRO A 12 1.24 -4.87 -9.24
N LEU A 13 2.18 -5.37 -8.45
CA LEU A 13 2.38 -4.94 -7.06
C LEU A 13 3.68 -4.15 -6.92
N VAL A 14 3.62 -3.08 -6.13
CA VAL A 14 4.79 -2.29 -5.74
C VAL A 14 4.86 -2.27 -4.22
N GLY A 15 6.01 -2.62 -3.68
CA GLY A 15 6.28 -2.49 -2.24
C GLY A 15 6.67 -1.06 -1.90
N LEU A 16 6.13 -0.53 -0.80
CA LEU A 16 6.39 0.83 -0.34
C LEU A 16 6.71 0.80 1.14
N SER A 17 7.93 1.21 1.51
CA SER A 17 8.37 1.16 2.91
C SER A 17 9.07 2.46 3.32
N ASN A 18 8.97 2.79 4.61
CA ASN A 18 9.72 3.90 5.21
C ASN A 18 11.15 3.52 5.61
N GLY A 19 11.42 2.23 5.76
CA GLY A 19 12.75 1.75 6.05
C GLY A 19 13.62 1.63 4.81
N ASN A 20 14.78 1.06 4.98
CA ASN A 20 15.67 0.71 3.89
C ASN A 20 15.69 -0.80 3.62
N ALA A 21 14.68 -1.51 4.12
CA ALA A 21 14.54 -2.93 3.87
C ALA A 21 14.30 -3.20 2.38
N ASP A 22 15.03 -4.16 1.85
CA ASP A 22 14.85 -4.58 0.47
C ASP A 22 13.81 -5.69 0.44
N VAL A 23 12.60 -5.37 -0.05
CA VAL A 23 11.50 -6.34 -0.10
C VAL A 23 11.83 -7.55 -0.97
N PHE A 24 12.71 -7.38 -1.96
CA PHE A 24 13.11 -8.48 -2.84
C PHE A 24 13.98 -9.54 -2.14
N ARG A 25 14.53 -9.22 -0.96
CA ARG A 25 15.28 -10.17 -0.15
C ARG A 25 14.39 -10.96 0.82
N THR A 26 13.10 -10.66 0.85
CA THR A 26 12.14 -11.38 1.69
C THR A 26 11.43 -12.46 0.87
N ALA A 27 10.71 -13.35 1.57
CA ALA A 27 9.88 -14.34 0.92
C ALA A 27 8.79 -13.74 0.02
N ALA A 28 8.40 -12.48 0.29
CA ALA A 28 7.39 -11.78 -0.49
C ALA A 28 7.96 -11.16 -1.78
N GLY A 29 9.29 -11.09 -1.93
CA GLY A 29 9.94 -10.43 -3.06
C GLY A 29 9.43 -10.82 -4.43
N PRO A 30 9.22 -12.13 -4.72
CA PRO A 30 8.77 -12.56 -6.06
C PRO A 30 7.42 -12.00 -6.48
N TYR A 31 6.59 -11.52 -5.54
CA TYR A 31 5.27 -10.99 -5.85
C TYR A 31 5.28 -9.52 -6.27
N PHE A 32 6.40 -8.82 -6.11
CA PHE A 32 6.47 -7.39 -6.38
C PHE A 32 7.17 -7.09 -7.70
N LYS A 33 6.57 -6.22 -8.51
CA LYS A 33 7.15 -5.72 -9.74
C LYS A 33 8.29 -4.74 -9.45
N ALA A 34 8.15 -3.93 -8.41
CA ALA A 34 9.11 -2.91 -8.00
C ALA A 34 8.98 -2.64 -6.52
N ALA A 35 9.96 -1.93 -5.96
CA ALA A 35 9.92 -1.50 -4.57
C ALA A 35 10.40 -0.06 -4.48
N VAL A 36 9.73 0.72 -3.63
CA VAL A 36 10.08 2.11 -3.32
C VAL A 36 10.30 2.21 -1.82
N ASN A 37 11.41 2.81 -1.41
CA ASN A 37 11.67 3.04 0.00
C ASN A 37 12.10 4.48 0.24
N ALA A 38 11.95 4.95 1.48
CA ALA A 38 12.21 6.32 1.86
C ALA A 38 13.66 6.72 1.63
N ARG A 39 14.59 5.80 1.84
CA ARG A 39 16.02 6.09 1.69
C ARG A 39 16.37 6.47 0.25
N VAL A 40 15.87 5.72 -0.71
CA VAL A 40 16.15 5.95 -2.13
C VAL A 40 15.32 7.11 -2.67
N CYS A 41 14.05 7.19 -2.26
CA CYS A 41 13.11 8.23 -2.71
C CYS A 41 13.48 9.61 -2.17
N GLY A 42 14.11 9.68 -0.99
CA GLY A 42 14.45 10.93 -0.33
C GLY A 42 13.34 11.54 0.51
N VAL A 43 12.18 10.95 0.54
CA VAL A 43 11.04 11.32 1.38
C VAL A 43 10.37 10.06 1.92
N ALA A 44 9.68 10.20 3.05
CA ALA A 44 9.05 9.08 3.74
C ALA A 44 7.53 9.25 3.79
N LYS A 45 6.78 8.14 3.91
CA LYS A 45 5.36 8.22 4.20
C LYS A 45 5.16 9.02 5.50
N PRO A 46 4.17 9.88 5.61
CA PRO A 46 3.02 10.08 4.71
C PRO A 46 3.21 11.16 3.64
N ASP A 47 4.43 11.56 3.31
CA ASP A 47 4.67 12.55 2.25
C ASP A 47 4.11 12.04 0.92
N VAL A 48 3.28 12.87 0.27
CA VAL A 48 2.59 12.46 -0.96
C VAL A 48 3.54 12.07 -2.09
N ARG A 49 4.77 12.59 -2.08
CA ARG A 49 5.74 12.33 -3.15
C ARG A 49 6.17 10.88 -3.20
N ILE A 50 6.22 10.18 -2.07
CA ILE A 50 6.60 8.76 -2.08
C ILE A 50 5.48 7.92 -2.72
N PHE A 51 4.22 8.28 -2.51
CA PHE A 51 3.08 7.62 -3.16
C PHE A 51 3.05 7.91 -4.67
N GLN A 52 3.36 9.14 -5.05
CA GLN A 52 3.48 9.52 -6.46
C GLN A 52 4.58 8.72 -7.15
N THR A 53 5.73 8.52 -6.49
CA THR A 53 6.82 7.71 -7.01
C THR A 53 6.38 6.25 -7.22
N ALA A 54 5.62 5.70 -6.27
CA ALA A 54 5.11 4.34 -6.41
C ALA A 54 4.17 4.20 -7.62
N ALA A 55 3.29 5.19 -7.84
CA ALA A 55 2.40 5.19 -9.00
C ALA A 55 3.19 5.27 -10.31
N GLN A 56 4.26 6.06 -10.35
CA GLN A 56 5.13 6.16 -11.53
C GLN A 56 5.77 4.81 -11.88
N GLN A 57 6.09 3.97 -10.89
CA GLN A 57 6.62 2.64 -11.14
C GLN A 57 5.62 1.74 -11.87
N LEU A 58 4.34 2.08 -11.82
CA LEU A 58 3.27 1.36 -12.49
C LEU A 58 2.81 2.05 -13.79
N ASP A 59 3.40 3.19 -14.14
CA ASP A 59 2.96 4.05 -15.24
C ASP A 59 1.48 4.47 -15.10
N LEU A 60 1.05 4.74 -13.87
CA LEU A 60 -0.33 5.10 -13.55
C LEU A 60 -0.37 6.43 -12.81
N SER A 61 -1.49 7.14 -12.91
CA SER A 61 -1.80 8.24 -12.01
C SER A 61 -2.20 7.69 -10.64
N THR A 62 -2.08 8.49 -9.59
CA THR A 62 -2.37 8.03 -8.23
C THR A 62 -3.81 7.57 -8.07
N ASP A 63 -4.76 8.18 -8.77
CA ASP A 63 -6.17 7.80 -8.67
C ASP A 63 -6.49 6.42 -9.28
N ALA A 64 -5.58 5.87 -10.05
CA ALA A 64 -5.70 4.52 -10.62
C ALA A 64 -5.00 3.45 -9.77
N VAL A 65 -4.44 3.83 -8.62
CA VAL A 65 -3.70 2.92 -7.72
C VAL A 65 -4.50 2.68 -6.46
N LEU A 66 -4.54 1.43 -6.02
CA LEU A 66 -5.08 1.04 -4.72
C LEU A 66 -3.91 0.81 -3.77
N HIS A 67 -3.90 1.55 -2.66
CA HIS A 67 -2.91 1.37 -1.60
C HIS A 67 -3.50 0.54 -0.46
N LEU A 68 -2.73 -0.41 0.02
CA LEU A 68 -3.08 -1.26 1.15
C LEU A 68 -2.03 -1.03 2.24
N GLY A 69 -2.45 -0.69 3.43
CA GLY A 69 -1.52 -0.45 4.52
C GLY A 69 -2.16 -0.64 5.89
N ASP A 70 -1.33 -0.86 6.90
CA ASP A 70 -1.76 -1.12 8.27
C ASP A 70 -1.71 0.11 9.18
N ASP A 71 -0.85 1.09 8.88
CA ASP A 71 -0.74 2.29 9.69
C ASP A 71 -1.73 3.35 9.20
N ALA A 72 -2.63 3.77 10.09
CA ALA A 72 -3.70 4.72 9.74
C ALA A 72 -3.16 6.06 9.26
N THR A 73 -1.98 6.49 9.72
CA THR A 73 -1.41 7.79 9.39
C THR A 73 -0.40 7.72 8.27
N THR A 74 0.67 6.95 8.44
CA THR A 74 1.74 6.91 7.45
C THR A 74 1.31 6.25 6.14
N ASP A 75 0.49 5.20 6.22
CA ASP A 75 0.02 4.49 5.03
C ASP A 75 -1.29 5.07 4.51
N VAL A 76 -2.34 5.00 5.31
CA VAL A 76 -3.70 5.19 4.82
C VAL A 76 -3.99 6.68 4.59
N TRP A 77 -3.79 7.50 5.61
CA TRP A 77 -4.01 8.95 5.50
C TRP A 77 -3.08 9.57 4.45
N GLY A 78 -1.82 9.11 4.42
CA GLY A 78 -0.85 9.57 3.42
C GLY A 78 -1.29 9.23 1.99
N ALA A 79 -1.73 8.01 1.74
CA ALA A 79 -2.20 7.59 0.42
C ALA A 79 -3.47 8.33 -0.01
N LEU A 80 -4.41 8.55 0.93
CA LEU A 80 -5.61 9.32 0.66
C LEU A 80 -5.27 10.74 0.22
N ASN A 81 -4.32 11.39 0.90
CA ASN A 81 -3.86 12.73 0.55
C ASN A 81 -3.14 12.78 -0.80
N ALA A 82 -2.58 11.67 -1.23
CA ALA A 82 -1.96 11.55 -2.57
C ALA A 82 -2.97 11.26 -3.68
N GLY A 83 -4.24 11.07 -3.32
CA GLY A 83 -5.31 10.80 -4.30
C GLY A 83 -5.49 9.33 -4.66
N MET A 84 -4.86 8.43 -3.92
CA MET A 84 -5.00 6.99 -4.13
C MET A 84 -6.31 6.46 -3.55
N GLN A 85 -6.86 5.42 -4.18
CA GLN A 85 -7.84 4.56 -3.54
C GLN A 85 -7.11 3.79 -2.44
N THR A 86 -7.77 3.54 -1.31
CA THR A 86 -7.06 3.04 -0.14
C THR A 86 -7.92 2.08 0.65
N VAL A 87 -7.32 1.01 1.15
CA VAL A 87 -7.93 0.10 2.13
C VAL A 87 -7.02 0.06 3.36
N TRP A 88 -7.62 0.25 4.52
CA TRP A 88 -6.91 0.11 5.79
C TRP A 88 -6.98 -1.35 6.26
N VAL A 89 -5.82 -1.99 6.30
CA VAL A 89 -5.69 -3.36 6.84
C VAL A 89 -5.40 -3.25 8.33
N ASN A 90 -6.47 -3.16 9.12
CA ASN A 90 -6.42 -2.83 10.54
C ASN A 90 -6.35 -4.10 11.39
N THR A 91 -5.21 -4.79 11.35
CA THR A 91 -5.03 -6.06 12.06
C THR A 91 -5.07 -5.89 13.58
N GLN A 92 -4.69 -4.71 14.10
CA GLN A 92 -4.63 -4.43 15.53
C GLN A 92 -5.95 -3.95 16.12
N GLY A 93 -6.94 -3.61 15.29
CA GLY A 93 -8.23 -3.14 15.76
C GLY A 93 -8.20 -1.74 16.35
N HIS A 94 -7.38 -0.85 15.83
CA HIS A 94 -7.30 0.55 16.28
C HIS A 94 -8.49 1.36 15.79
N ASP A 95 -8.80 2.45 16.50
CA ASP A 95 -9.77 3.43 16.03
C ASP A 95 -9.15 4.31 14.94
N TRP A 96 -10.00 4.83 14.04
CA TRP A 96 -9.56 5.77 13.01
C TRP A 96 -9.26 7.13 13.65
N PRO A 97 -8.00 7.62 13.59
CA PRO A 97 -7.56 8.78 14.37
C PRO A 97 -7.74 10.12 13.67
N HIS A 98 -8.29 10.14 12.46
CA HIS A 98 -8.38 11.36 11.66
C HIS A 98 -9.81 11.84 11.53
N ASP A 99 -9.97 13.15 11.28
CA ASP A 99 -11.30 13.77 11.06
C ASP A 99 -11.85 13.46 9.67
N SER A 100 -11.01 13.01 8.74
CA SER A 100 -11.44 12.62 7.40
C SER A 100 -12.26 11.32 7.44
N VAL A 101 -12.99 11.07 6.34
CA VAL A 101 -13.79 9.85 6.22
C VAL A 101 -12.89 8.62 6.27
N GLN A 102 -13.23 7.68 7.12
CA GLN A 102 -12.53 6.41 7.22
C GLN A 102 -12.73 5.60 5.93
N PRO A 103 -11.64 5.12 5.30
CA PRO A 103 -11.76 4.28 4.10
C PRO A 103 -12.27 2.88 4.45
N LEU A 104 -12.51 2.08 3.42
CA LEU A 104 -12.81 0.65 3.61
C LEU A 104 -11.74 0.04 4.52
N THR A 105 -12.19 -0.66 5.55
CA THR A 105 -11.31 -1.23 6.57
C THR A 105 -11.56 -2.74 6.67
N VAL A 106 -10.48 -3.50 6.65
CA VAL A 106 -10.50 -4.95 6.85
C VAL A 106 -9.54 -5.31 7.97
N ARG A 107 -9.66 -6.52 8.50
CA ARG A 107 -8.77 -7.01 9.57
C ARG A 107 -7.57 -7.77 9.03
N HIS A 108 -7.69 -8.37 7.85
CA HIS A 108 -6.65 -9.20 7.27
C HIS A 108 -6.57 -8.97 5.76
N LEU A 109 -5.36 -9.06 5.22
CA LEU A 109 -5.11 -8.82 3.79
C LEU A 109 -5.92 -9.75 2.89
N VAL A 110 -6.16 -10.99 3.32
CA VAL A 110 -6.93 -11.96 2.54
C VAL A 110 -8.35 -11.47 2.24
N GLU A 111 -8.93 -10.64 3.12
CA GLU A 111 -10.27 -10.07 2.90
C GLU A 111 -10.29 -9.12 1.70
N VAL A 112 -9.16 -8.44 1.42
CA VAL A 112 -9.03 -7.60 0.22
C VAL A 112 -9.14 -8.46 -1.03
N CYS A 113 -8.54 -9.64 -1.02
CA CYS A 113 -8.65 -10.57 -2.13
C CYS A 113 -10.11 -10.95 -2.39
N ASP A 114 -10.88 -11.18 -1.33
CA ASP A 114 -12.28 -11.55 -1.46
C ASP A 114 -13.12 -10.42 -2.09
N HIS A 115 -12.77 -9.16 -1.82
CA HIS A 115 -13.43 -8.01 -2.45
C HIS A 115 -13.03 -7.81 -3.91
N LEU A 116 -11.74 -7.96 -4.23
CA LEU A 116 -11.21 -7.63 -5.55
C LEU A 116 -11.30 -8.77 -6.56
N LEU A 117 -11.24 -10.02 -6.08
CA LEU A 117 -11.07 -11.19 -6.93
C LEU A 117 -12.32 -12.09 -6.95
N ALA A 118 -13.39 -11.62 -6.33
CA ALA A 118 -14.65 -12.35 -6.24
C ALA A 118 -15.28 -12.58 -7.63
#